data_df79937224a8e01979b21188616a42ee
#
_entry.id   df79937224a8e01979b21188616a42ee
#
_cell.length_a   1.000
_cell.length_b   1.000
_cell.length_c   1.000
_cell.angle_alpha   90.00
_cell.angle_beta   90.00
_cell.angle_gamma   90.00
#
_symmetry.space_group_name_H-M   'P 1'
#
loop_
_entity.id
_entity.type
_entity.pdbx_description
1 polymer ?
#
loop_
_entity_poly.entity_id
_entity_poly.type
_entity_poly.pdbx_seq_one_letter_code
_entity_poly.pdbx_strand_id
1 'polypeptide(L)'
;MSAILLDSSIVHYEVLGRGRPVIFLHGWVGSWRYWISAMQVTSTSYRAYALDLWGFGETAHNVLSYSLEQQATLLDRFLNEMGIGKIALVGHGLGALVGMTFATRFRQSVDRVMLVSCPLDYQAVNARLRTASPGELSDWLSSRTPEATIALSDAPKADIQAIAASMVGLQANNIFSNYRALNIPTLLVYGDRDPAITTPDGEFSLSTMTHQIELEGSGHFPMIDETIKFNRLLTDFLALDSGLSPRELQMKEEWRRRVR
;
A
#
# COMPACT_ATOMS: atom_id res chain seq x y z
N MET A 1 -4.41 21.04 -2.18
CA MET A 1 -4.79 19.92 -3.06
C MET A 1 -4.00 20.04 -4.33
N SER A 2 -3.25 19.00 -4.67
CA SER A 2 -2.47 18.94 -5.89
C SER A 2 -3.15 17.99 -6.88
N ALA A 3 -3.18 18.36 -8.14
CA ALA A 3 -3.74 17.50 -9.19
C ALA A 3 -2.90 17.61 -10.46
N ILE A 4 -2.86 16.52 -11.20
CA ILE A 4 -2.20 16.44 -12.50
C ILE A 4 -3.20 15.93 -13.53
N LEU A 5 -3.06 16.35 -14.77
CA LEU A 5 -3.89 15.88 -15.87
C LEU A 5 -3.14 14.77 -16.62
N LEU A 6 -3.63 13.54 -16.53
CA LEU A 6 -3.11 12.40 -17.28
C LEU A 6 -4.20 11.90 -18.25
N ASP A 7 -3.90 11.82 -19.53
CA ASP A 7 -4.86 11.42 -20.59
C ASP A 7 -6.22 12.11 -20.48
N SER A 8 -6.22 13.42 -20.27
CA SER A 8 -7.42 14.24 -20.09
C SER A 8 -8.25 13.92 -18.84
N SER A 9 -7.73 13.16 -17.91
CA SER A 9 -8.36 12.81 -16.65
C SER A 9 -7.58 13.39 -15.47
N ILE A 10 -8.29 13.89 -14.47
CA ILE A 10 -7.70 14.46 -13.26
C ILE A 10 -7.24 13.33 -12.35
N VAL A 11 -5.97 13.38 -11.93
CA VAL A 11 -5.39 12.53 -10.92
C VAL A 11 -4.97 13.37 -9.72
N HIS A 12 -5.54 13.07 -8.57
CA HIS A 12 -5.23 13.76 -7.33
C HIS A 12 -4.02 13.12 -6.64
N TYR A 13 -3.17 13.97 -6.07
CA TYR A 13 -2.07 13.55 -5.21
C TYR A 13 -1.75 14.61 -4.17
N GLU A 14 -1.06 14.22 -3.11
CA GLU A 14 -0.45 15.15 -2.17
C GLU A 14 1.04 14.90 -2.06
N VAL A 15 1.80 15.94 -1.73
CA VAL A 15 3.25 15.86 -1.65
C VAL A 15 3.79 16.65 -0.47
N LEU A 16 4.71 16.02 0.28
CA LEU A 16 5.42 16.65 1.40
C LEU A 16 6.92 16.37 1.31
N GLY A 17 7.72 17.31 1.79
CA GLY A 17 9.17 17.13 1.94
C GLY A 17 9.98 17.29 0.66
N ARG A 18 11.24 16.84 0.74
CA ARG A 18 12.26 16.94 -0.33
C ARG A 18 13.17 15.71 -0.31
N GLY A 19 13.88 15.46 -1.41
CA GLY A 19 14.85 14.36 -1.49
C GLY A 19 14.36 13.17 -2.30
N ARG A 20 14.81 11.96 -1.94
CA ARG A 20 14.44 10.73 -2.65
C ARG A 20 12.94 10.49 -2.59
N PRO A 21 12.28 10.13 -3.71
CA PRO A 21 10.83 9.97 -3.75
C PRO A 21 10.38 8.68 -3.06
N VAL A 22 9.30 8.82 -2.28
CA VAL A 22 8.52 7.72 -1.71
C VAL A 22 7.08 7.90 -2.17
N ILE A 23 6.50 6.85 -2.73
CA ILE A 23 5.11 6.85 -3.20
C ILE A 23 4.26 6.02 -2.26
N PHE A 24 3.15 6.59 -1.81
CA PHE A 24 2.13 5.94 -0.99
C PHE A 24 0.88 5.67 -1.84
N LEU A 25 0.41 4.42 -1.86
CA LEU A 25 -0.80 3.99 -2.55
C LEU A 25 -1.78 3.41 -1.53
N HIS A 26 -2.99 3.96 -1.52
CA HIS A 26 -4.04 3.54 -0.59
C HIS A 26 -4.71 2.20 -0.98
N GLY A 27 -5.52 1.64 -0.07
CA GLY A 27 -6.27 0.40 -0.22
C GLY A 27 -7.68 0.59 -0.80
N TRP A 28 -8.53 -0.42 -0.59
CA TRP A 28 -9.91 -0.45 -1.07
C TRP A 28 -10.86 0.55 -0.39
N VAL A 29 -10.47 1.06 0.77
CA VAL A 29 -11.29 1.96 1.58
C VAL A 29 -10.49 3.19 1.95
N GLY A 30 -11.03 4.37 1.65
CA GLY A 30 -10.37 5.64 1.93
C GLY A 30 -9.62 6.20 0.71
N SER A 31 -8.60 6.99 0.98
CA SER A 31 -7.82 7.75 0.01
C SER A 31 -6.40 8.00 0.55
N TRP A 32 -5.66 8.91 -0.08
CA TRP A 32 -4.37 9.40 0.40
C TRP A 32 -4.37 9.82 1.88
N ARG A 33 -5.53 10.21 2.44
CA ARG A 33 -5.66 10.85 3.77
C ARG A 33 -5.10 10.02 4.90
N TYR A 34 -5.27 8.73 4.91
CA TYR A 34 -4.75 7.92 6.00
C TYR A 34 -3.22 7.74 5.98
N TRP A 35 -2.57 8.24 4.91
CA TRP A 35 -1.12 8.33 4.84
C TRP A 35 -0.53 9.61 5.45
N ILE A 36 -1.36 10.58 5.88
CA ILE A 36 -0.90 11.90 6.37
C ILE A 36 0.20 11.75 7.43
N SER A 37 -0.01 10.93 8.45
CA SER A 37 0.98 10.73 9.52
C SER A 37 2.28 10.10 9.00
N ALA A 38 2.18 9.10 8.14
CA ALA A 38 3.34 8.46 7.50
C ALA A 38 4.09 9.43 6.58
N MET A 39 3.37 10.24 5.80
CA MET A 39 3.97 11.28 4.96
C MET A 39 4.70 12.34 5.78
N GLN A 40 4.14 12.78 6.90
CA GLN A 40 4.75 13.77 7.78
C GLN A 40 6.11 13.30 8.31
N VAL A 41 6.21 12.08 8.85
CA VAL A 41 7.49 11.56 9.35
C VAL A 41 8.48 11.30 8.21
N THR A 42 7.99 10.78 7.07
CA THR A 42 8.81 10.52 5.89
C THR A 42 9.37 11.81 5.30
N SER A 43 8.61 12.89 5.31
CA SER A 43 8.95 14.18 4.69
C SER A 43 10.17 14.87 5.30
N THR A 44 10.62 14.43 6.47
CA THR A 44 11.85 14.96 7.10
C THR A 44 13.12 14.62 6.30
N SER A 45 13.12 13.51 5.56
CA SER A 45 14.30 13.02 4.83
C SER A 45 14.02 12.61 3.38
N TYR A 46 12.76 12.53 2.99
CA TYR A 46 12.29 12.07 1.68
C TYR A 46 11.25 13.02 1.11
N ARG A 47 10.98 12.89 -0.18
CA ARG A 47 9.84 13.52 -0.82
C ARG A 47 8.70 12.50 -0.92
N ALA A 48 7.73 12.64 -0.03
CA ALA A 48 6.59 11.74 0.11
C ALA A 48 5.46 12.20 -0.80
N TYR A 49 4.99 11.31 -1.69
CA TYR A 49 3.82 11.50 -2.53
C TYR A 49 2.76 10.48 -2.12
N ALA A 50 1.50 10.88 -2.03
CA ALA A 50 0.39 9.95 -1.89
C ALA A 50 -0.63 10.22 -3.00
N LEU A 51 -0.96 9.18 -3.76
CA LEU A 51 -1.86 9.24 -4.90
C LEU A 51 -3.21 8.65 -4.55
N ASP A 52 -4.28 9.26 -5.07
CA ASP A 52 -5.57 8.61 -5.20
C ASP A 52 -5.62 7.79 -6.49
N LEU A 53 -5.89 6.49 -6.36
CA LEU A 53 -6.03 5.57 -7.48
C LEU A 53 -7.31 5.86 -8.29
N TRP A 54 -7.38 5.37 -9.54
CA TRP A 54 -8.60 5.49 -10.34
C TRP A 54 -9.81 4.93 -9.61
N GLY A 55 -10.89 5.72 -9.52
CA GLY A 55 -12.13 5.34 -8.84
C GLY A 55 -12.13 5.59 -7.34
N PHE A 56 -11.14 6.34 -6.81
CA PHE A 56 -11.04 6.66 -5.39
C PHE A 56 -10.72 8.13 -5.15
N GLY A 57 -11.07 8.61 -3.96
CA GLY A 57 -10.74 9.95 -3.49
C GLY A 57 -11.22 11.06 -4.44
N GLU A 58 -10.31 11.91 -4.88
CA GLU A 58 -10.57 13.01 -5.82
C GLU A 58 -10.05 12.71 -7.24
N THR A 59 -9.57 11.49 -7.49
CA THR A 59 -9.15 11.05 -8.82
C THR A 59 -10.35 10.64 -9.65
N ALA A 60 -10.29 10.88 -10.97
CA ALA A 60 -11.38 10.62 -11.90
C ALA A 60 -11.87 9.17 -11.86
N HIS A 61 -13.16 8.99 -12.04
CA HIS A 61 -13.85 7.70 -12.14
C HIS A 61 -13.94 7.28 -13.62
N ASN A 62 -13.17 6.27 -14.00
CA ASN A 62 -13.20 5.69 -15.34
C ASN A 62 -13.11 4.16 -15.23
N VAL A 63 -14.23 3.48 -15.44
CA VAL A 63 -14.35 2.02 -15.29
C VAL A 63 -13.32 1.24 -16.12
N LEU A 64 -12.92 1.75 -17.27
CA LEU A 64 -11.92 1.12 -18.14
C LEU A 64 -10.51 1.17 -17.55
N SER A 65 -10.30 1.98 -16.50
CA SER A 65 -9.00 2.22 -15.86
C SER A 65 -8.84 1.50 -14.50
N TYR A 66 -9.76 0.64 -14.11
CA TYR A 66 -9.78 0.04 -12.76
C TYR A 66 -8.99 -1.27 -12.61
N SER A 67 -8.55 -1.90 -13.70
CA SER A 67 -7.73 -3.12 -13.57
C SER A 67 -6.39 -2.84 -12.88
N LEU A 68 -5.79 -3.85 -12.25
CA LEU A 68 -4.48 -3.71 -11.58
C LEU A 68 -3.40 -3.20 -12.53
N GLU A 69 -3.44 -3.64 -13.79
CA GLU A 69 -2.53 -3.21 -14.85
C GLU A 69 -2.71 -1.73 -15.20
N GLN A 70 -3.96 -1.24 -15.25
CA GLN A 70 -4.25 0.17 -15.50
C GLN A 70 -3.89 1.06 -14.33
N GLN A 71 -4.10 0.61 -13.10
CA GLN A 71 -3.64 1.31 -11.90
C GLN A 71 -2.10 1.38 -11.86
N ALA A 72 -1.40 0.31 -12.23
CA ALA A 72 0.06 0.34 -12.36
C ALA A 72 0.53 1.28 -13.48
N THR A 73 -0.22 1.36 -14.58
CA THR A 73 0.03 2.31 -15.68
C THR A 73 -0.20 3.76 -15.23
N LEU A 74 -1.21 4.02 -14.39
CA LEU A 74 -1.40 5.33 -13.77
C LEU A 74 -0.13 5.78 -13.03
N LEU A 75 0.44 4.89 -12.20
CA LEU A 75 1.67 5.20 -11.46
C LEU A 75 2.84 5.47 -12.41
N ASP A 76 3.03 4.66 -13.45
CA ASP A 76 4.08 4.88 -14.45
C ASP A 76 3.96 6.26 -15.11
N ARG A 77 2.76 6.61 -15.58
CA ARG A 77 2.51 7.91 -16.19
C ARG A 77 2.71 9.08 -15.23
N PHE A 78 2.24 8.92 -13.99
CA PHE A 78 2.47 9.93 -12.96
C PHE A 78 3.97 10.17 -12.73
N LEU A 79 4.77 9.11 -12.59
CA LEU A 79 6.22 9.23 -12.38
C LEU A 79 6.90 9.90 -13.58
N ASN A 80 6.54 9.52 -14.79
CA ASN A 80 7.09 10.10 -16.01
C ASN A 80 6.76 11.60 -16.14
N GLU A 81 5.51 11.99 -15.91
CA GLU A 81 5.07 13.39 -15.99
C GLU A 81 5.71 14.27 -14.91
N MET A 82 5.91 13.69 -13.72
CA MET A 82 6.58 14.39 -12.61
C MET A 82 8.12 14.36 -12.70
N GLY A 83 8.70 13.70 -13.72
CA GLY A 83 10.14 13.54 -13.85
C GLY A 83 10.77 12.74 -12.71
N ILE A 84 10.01 11.80 -12.12
CA ILE A 84 10.44 10.98 -11.00
C ILE A 84 11.06 9.68 -11.53
N GLY A 85 12.31 9.42 -11.15
CA GLY A 85 13.03 8.21 -11.52
C GLY A 85 12.74 7.05 -10.56
N LYS A 86 13.77 6.55 -9.86
CA LYS A 86 13.66 5.39 -8.97
C LYS A 86 13.01 5.76 -7.63
N ILE A 87 12.02 4.97 -7.19
CA ILE A 87 11.19 5.23 -6.01
C ILE A 87 11.31 4.14 -4.96
N ALA A 88 11.04 4.50 -3.70
CA ALA A 88 10.51 3.57 -2.71
C ALA A 88 8.97 3.58 -2.80
N LEU A 89 8.33 2.42 -2.68
CA LEU A 89 6.90 2.27 -2.82
C LEU A 89 6.29 1.70 -1.53
N VAL A 90 5.25 2.33 -1.04
CA VAL A 90 4.47 1.88 0.13
C VAL A 90 3.03 1.72 -0.32
N GLY A 91 2.52 0.49 -0.33
CA GLY A 91 1.16 0.19 -0.75
C GLY A 91 0.37 -0.53 0.33
N HIS A 92 -0.91 -0.22 0.44
CA HIS A 92 -1.84 -0.87 1.36
C HIS A 92 -2.94 -1.58 0.58
N GLY A 93 -3.28 -2.80 0.91
CA GLY A 93 -4.39 -3.56 0.30
C GLY A 93 -4.34 -3.53 -1.23
N LEU A 94 -5.28 -2.80 -1.86
CA LEU A 94 -5.27 -2.56 -3.32
C LEU A 94 -3.96 -1.92 -3.78
N GLY A 95 -3.50 -0.88 -3.08
CA GLY A 95 -2.23 -0.21 -3.41
C GLY A 95 -1.02 -1.13 -3.30
N ALA A 96 -1.07 -2.15 -2.43
CA ALA A 96 -0.03 -3.18 -2.36
C ALA A 96 -0.05 -4.08 -3.61
N LEU A 97 -1.24 -4.49 -4.09
CA LEU A 97 -1.39 -5.25 -5.34
C LEU A 97 -0.92 -4.44 -6.56
N VAL A 98 -1.29 -3.16 -6.62
CA VAL A 98 -0.83 -2.23 -7.66
C VAL A 98 0.69 -2.08 -7.59
N GLY A 99 1.25 -1.94 -6.40
CA GLY A 99 2.69 -1.85 -6.17
C GLY A 99 3.46 -3.08 -6.65
N MET A 100 2.95 -4.28 -6.38
CA MET A 100 3.53 -5.54 -6.90
C MET A 100 3.45 -5.61 -8.42
N THR A 101 2.30 -5.26 -9.00
CA THR A 101 2.11 -5.22 -10.46
C THR A 101 3.06 -4.22 -11.10
N PHE A 102 3.19 -3.03 -10.52
CA PHE A 102 4.11 -2.00 -10.97
C PHE A 102 5.57 -2.47 -10.91
N ALA A 103 6.00 -2.99 -9.76
CA ALA A 103 7.37 -3.46 -9.57
C ALA A 103 7.75 -4.59 -10.54
N THR A 104 6.78 -5.43 -10.91
CA THR A 104 6.98 -6.50 -11.89
C THR A 104 7.19 -5.94 -13.30
N ARG A 105 6.40 -4.95 -13.69
CA ARG A 105 6.46 -4.35 -15.06
C ARG A 105 7.59 -3.33 -15.21
N PHE A 106 7.86 -2.57 -14.18
CA PHE A 106 8.78 -1.41 -14.18
C PHE A 106 9.90 -1.58 -13.14
N ARG A 107 10.53 -2.75 -13.15
CA ARG A 107 11.55 -3.17 -12.16
C ARG A 107 12.64 -2.12 -11.90
N GLN A 108 13.08 -1.40 -12.94
CA GLN A 108 14.15 -0.42 -12.84
C GLN A 108 13.74 0.85 -12.06
N SER A 109 12.45 1.13 -12.03
CA SER A 109 11.87 2.30 -11.35
C SER A 109 11.67 2.08 -9.84
N VAL A 110 11.94 0.87 -9.31
CA VAL A 110 11.67 0.54 -7.90
C VAL A 110 12.96 0.20 -7.16
N ASP A 111 13.20 0.90 -6.06
CA ASP A 111 14.30 0.61 -5.14
C ASP A 111 13.91 -0.45 -4.10
N ARG A 112 12.77 -0.26 -3.45
CA ARG A 112 12.20 -1.12 -2.41
C ARG A 112 10.70 -0.98 -2.33
N VAL A 113 10.03 -1.98 -1.72
CA VAL A 113 8.57 -1.93 -1.49
C VAL A 113 8.20 -2.33 -0.07
N MET A 114 7.26 -1.60 0.52
CA MET A 114 6.54 -1.99 1.73
C MET A 114 5.08 -2.26 1.34
N LEU A 115 4.61 -3.46 1.62
CA LEU A 115 3.28 -3.94 1.28
C LEU A 115 2.50 -4.22 2.56
N VAL A 116 1.49 -3.40 2.82
CA VAL A 116 0.70 -3.43 4.04
C VAL A 116 -0.63 -4.13 3.77
N SER A 117 -1.01 -5.09 4.61
CA SER A 117 -2.25 -5.88 4.46
C SER A 117 -2.44 -6.37 3.02
N CYS A 118 -1.36 -6.89 2.43
CA CYS A 118 -1.34 -7.35 1.05
C CYS A 118 -1.81 -8.80 0.94
N PRO A 119 -2.92 -9.11 0.24
CA PRO A 119 -3.27 -10.50 -0.02
C PRO A 119 -2.28 -11.11 -1.02
N LEU A 120 -1.73 -12.27 -0.69
CA LEU A 120 -0.83 -12.99 -1.58
C LEU A 120 -1.57 -13.85 -2.61
N ASP A 121 -2.84 -14.12 -2.33
CA ASP A 121 -3.76 -14.81 -3.26
C ASP A 121 -5.22 -14.37 -2.99
N TYR A 122 -6.12 -14.83 -3.86
CA TYR A 122 -7.55 -14.51 -3.76
C TYR A 122 -8.23 -15.11 -2.52
N GLN A 123 -7.74 -16.26 -2.01
CA GLN A 123 -8.33 -16.95 -0.86
C GLN A 123 -7.99 -16.23 0.44
N ALA A 124 -6.88 -15.50 0.48
CA ALA A 124 -6.49 -14.69 1.62
C ALA A 124 -7.45 -13.50 1.87
N VAL A 125 -8.32 -13.17 0.90
CA VAL A 125 -9.27 -12.05 1.02
C VAL A 125 -10.60 -12.51 1.59
N ASN A 126 -11.05 -11.90 2.68
CA ASN A 126 -12.37 -12.17 3.26
C ASN A 126 -13.49 -11.87 2.25
N ALA A 127 -14.49 -12.74 2.18
CA ALA A 127 -15.64 -12.62 1.26
C ALA A 127 -16.37 -11.26 1.42
N ARG A 128 -16.43 -10.71 2.64
CA ARG A 128 -17.08 -9.43 2.90
C ARG A 128 -16.43 -8.27 2.14
N LEU A 129 -15.10 -8.26 1.99
CA LEU A 129 -14.40 -7.24 1.22
C LEU A 129 -14.81 -7.24 -0.26
N ARG A 130 -15.26 -8.38 -0.77
CA ARG A 130 -15.68 -8.56 -2.16
C ARG A 130 -17.15 -8.19 -2.43
N THR A 131 -17.98 -8.09 -1.39
CA THR A 131 -19.43 -7.99 -1.53
C THR A 131 -20.06 -6.77 -0.86
N ALA A 132 -19.41 -6.19 0.15
CA ALA A 132 -19.93 -5.05 0.88
C ALA A 132 -19.67 -3.73 0.15
N SER A 133 -20.53 -2.74 0.40
CA SER A 133 -20.33 -1.38 -0.08
C SER A 133 -19.13 -0.70 0.59
N PRO A 134 -18.55 0.35 -0.03
CA PRO A 134 -17.42 1.08 0.56
C PRO A 134 -17.69 1.62 1.98
N GLY A 135 -18.91 2.09 2.24
CA GLY A 135 -19.31 2.56 3.57
C GLY A 135 -19.34 1.43 4.61
N GLU A 136 -19.96 0.29 4.26
CA GLU A 136 -19.97 -0.90 5.13
C GLU A 136 -18.57 -1.46 5.38
N LEU A 137 -17.68 -1.38 4.40
CA LEU A 137 -16.28 -1.76 4.56
C LEU A 137 -15.56 -0.83 5.51
N SER A 138 -15.79 0.49 5.41
CA SER A 138 -15.22 1.47 6.33
C SER A 138 -15.64 1.19 7.77
N ASP A 139 -16.93 0.96 7.99
CA ASP A 139 -17.47 0.66 9.32
C ASP A 139 -16.95 -0.65 9.91
N TRP A 140 -16.71 -1.64 9.06
CA TRP A 140 -16.21 -2.95 9.47
C TRP A 140 -14.71 -2.96 9.78
N LEU A 141 -13.91 -2.24 8.98
CA LEU A 141 -12.44 -2.29 9.04
C LEU A 141 -11.85 -1.22 9.95
N SER A 142 -12.61 -0.17 10.27
CA SER A 142 -12.14 0.94 11.10
C SER A 142 -12.08 0.58 12.59
N SER A 143 -11.04 1.04 13.25
CA SER A 143 -10.93 1.01 14.73
C SER A 143 -11.91 1.96 15.45
N ARG A 144 -12.70 2.75 14.70
CA ARG A 144 -13.71 3.69 15.20
C ARG A 144 -13.16 4.77 16.14
N THR A 145 -11.88 5.06 16.06
CA THR A 145 -11.29 6.22 16.74
C THR A 145 -11.58 7.51 15.96
N PRO A 146 -11.52 8.69 16.60
CA PRO A 146 -11.65 9.97 15.88
C PRO A 146 -10.65 10.09 14.73
N GLU A 147 -9.42 9.64 14.93
CA GLU A 147 -8.35 9.64 13.94
C GLU A 147 -8.71 8.76 12.73
N ALA A 148 -9.21 7.55 12.98
CA ALA A 148 -9.66 6.64 11.92
C ALA A 148 -10.85 7.23 11.15
N THR A 149 -11.80 7.87 11.84
CA THR A 149 -12.96 8.52 11.20
C THR A 149 -12.52 9.62 10.23
N ILE A 150 -11.56 10.45 10.63
CA ILE A 150 -11.01 11.51 9.77
C ILE A 150 -10.23 10.90 8.60
N ALA A 151 -9.37 9.92 8.87
CA ALA A 151 -8.52 9.27 7.88
C ALA A 151 -9.33 8.54 6.79
N LEU A 152 -10.48 7.96 7.16
CA LEU A 152 -11.36 7.21 6.25
C LEU A 152 -12.56 8.02 5.73
N SER A 153 -12.58 9.34 5.93
CA SER A 153 -13.70 10.21 5.54
C SER A 153 -14.03 10.16 4.03
N ASP A 154 -13.08 9.79 3.19
CA ASP A 154 -13.27 9.64 1.74
C ASP A 154 -13.72 8.22 1.32
N ALA A 155 -13.91 7.29 2.28
CA ALA A 155 -14.35 5.93 1.95
C ALA A 155 -15.64 5.88 1.09
N PRO A 156 -16.66 6.72 1.33
CA PRO A 156 -17.88 6.73 0.51
C PRO A 156 -17.65 7.16 -0.95
N LYS A 157 -16.52 7.79 -1.27
CA LYS A 157 -16.17 8.19 -2.65
C LYS A 157 -15.62 7.04 -3.49
N ALA A 158 -15.31 5.90 -2.89
CA ALA A 158 -14.77 4.76 -3.62
C ALA A 158 -15.84 4.17 -4.57
N ASP A 159 -15.42 3.92 -5.81
CA ASP A 159 -16.26 3.22 -6.79
C ASP A 159 -16.20 1.70 -6.51
N ILE A 160 -17.36 1.10 -6.24
CA ILE A 160 -17.46 -0.35 -6.01
C ILE A 160 -16.95 -1.17 -7.19
N GLN A 161 -17.03 -0.63 -8.41
CA GLN A 161 -16.52 -1.30 -9.61
C GLN A 161 -14.98 -1.35 -9.61
N ALA A 162 -14.31 -0.36 -9.01
CA ALA A 162 -12.86 -0.39 -8.86
C ALA A 162 -12.42 -1.48 -7.86
N ILE A 163 -13.19 -1.68 -6.79
CA ILE A 163 -12.98 -2.79 -5.85
C ILE A 163 -13.16 -4.12 -6.58
N ALA A 164 -14.27 -4.30 -7.30
CA ALA A 164 -14.57 -5.53 -8.04
C ALA A 164 -13.51 -5.86 -9.11
N ALA A 165 -13.07 -4.86 -9.88
CA ALA A 165 -12.05 -5.03 -10.91
C ALA A 165 -10.71 -5.52 -10.32
N SER A 166 -10.32 -5.03 -9.14
CA SER A 166 -9.11 -5.48 -8.45
C SER A 166 -9.20 -6.95 -8.01
N MET A 167 -10.37 -7.39 -7.58
CA MET A 167 -10.61 -8.79 -7.19
C MET A 167 -10.53 -9.73 -8.38
N VAL A 168 -11.06 -9.34 -9.54
CA VAL A 168 -10.89 -10.07 -10.79
C VAL A 168 -9.41 -10.18 -11.17
N GLY A 169 -8.66 -9.09 -11.05
CA GLY A 169 -7.22 -9.07 -11.31
C GLY A 169 -6.45 -10.00 -10.36
N LEU A 170 -6.78 -10.00 -9.08
CA LEU A 170 -6.16 -10.88 -8.08
C LEU A 170 -6.46 -12.36 -8.32
N GLN A 171 -7.68 -12.69 -8.75
CA GLN A 171 -8.08 -14.07 -9.06
C GLN A 171 -7.42 -14.59 -10.35
N ALA A 172 -7.27 -13.73 -11.37
CA ALA A 172 -6.76 -14.10 -12.68
C ALA A 172 -5.23 -14.22 -12.73
N ASN A 173 -4.53 -13.47 -11.87
CA ASN A 173 -3.08 -13.33 -11.93
C ASN A 173 -2.41 -13.95 -10.69
N ASN A 174 -1.36 -14.75 -10.94
CA ASN A 174 -0.47 -15.17 -9.87
C ASN A 174 0.56 -14.06 -9.57
N ILE A 175 0.07 -12.90 -9.12
CA ILE A 175 0.86 -11.68 -8.90
C ILE A 175 2.04 -11.97 -7.97
N PHE A 176 1.82 -12.76 -6.94
CA PHE A 176 2.86 -13.06 -5.96
C PHE A 176 3.97 -13.94 -6.53
N SER A 177 3.66 -14.92 -7.37
CA SER A 177 4.70 -15.74 -8.02
C SER A 177 5.62 -14.90 -8.91
N ASN A 178 5.04 -13.98 -9.68
CA ASN A 178 5.80 -13.05 -10.52
C ASN A 178 6.68 -12.15 -9.66
N TYR A 179 6.13 -11.65 -8.56
CA TYR A 179 6.84 -10.78 -7.64
C TYR A 179 8.04 -11.45 -6.96
N ARG A 180 7.93 -12.73 -6.55
CA ARG A 180 9.05 -13.48 -5.95
C ARG A 180 10.32 -13.50 -6.79
N ALA A 181 10.17 -13.38 -8.10
CA ALA A 181 11.31 -13.35 -9.04
C ALA A 181 12.04 -11.99 -9.06
N LEU A 182 11.49 -10.93 -8.47
CA LEU A 182 12.03 -9.57 -8.63
C LEU A 182 13.30 -9.30 -7.83
N ASN A 183 13.55 -10.01 -6.75
CA ASN A 183 14.72 -9.87 -5.89
C ASN A 183 14.99 -8.38 -5.48
N ILE A 184 13.96 -7.69 -5.01
CA ILE A 184 14.05 -6.32 -4.44
C ILE A 184 13.73 -6.36 -2.95
N PRO A 185 14.30 -5.43 -2.15
CA PRO A 185 13.95 -5.29 -0.73
C PRO A 185 12.45 -5.13 -0.54
N THR A 186 11.83 -6.09 0.15
CA THR A 186 10.39 -6.14 0.35
C THR A 186 10.05 -6.35 1.80
N LEU A 187 9.24 -5.47 2.36
CA LEU A 187 8.69 -5.62 3.70
C LEU A 187 7.18 -5.84 3.61
N LEU A 188 6.72 -7.01 4.07
CA LEU A 188 5.31 -7.33 4.24
C LEU A 188 4.90 -6.95 5.67
N VAL A 189 3.84 -6.17 5.83
CA VAL A 189 3.35 -5.71 7.13
C VAL A 189 1.87 -6.06 7.27
N TYR A 190 1.52 -6.79 8.31
CA TYR A 190 0.13 -7.17 8.62
C TYR A 190 -0.24 -6.73 10.04
N GLY A 191 -1.52 -6.48 10.27
CA GLY A 191 -2.06 -6.38 11.61
C GLY A 191 -2.49 -7.76 12.13
N ASP A 192 -2.20 -8.07 13.40
CA ASP A 192 -2.55 -9.36 14.03
C ASP A 192 -4.06 -9.58 14.18
N ARG A 193 -4.86 -8.52 13.97
CA ARG A 193 -6.33 -8.52 14.07
C ARG A 193 -7.02 -8.11 12.77
N ASP A 194 -6.31 -8.17 11.63
CA ASP A 194 -6.90 -7.81 10.34
C ASP A 194 -8.04 -8.78 9.96
N PRO A 195 -9.30 -8.32 9.93
CA PRO A 195 -10.42 -9.21 9.59
C PRO A 195 -10.58 -9.42 8.08
N ALA A 196 -9.90 -8.62 7.25
CA ALA A 196 -10.05 -8.60 5.80
C ALA A 196 -9.05 -9.48 5.08
N ILE A 197 -7.81 -9.54 5.57
CA ILE A 197 -6.71 -10.24 4.92
C ILE A 197 -6.11 -11.26 5.87
N THR A 198 -6.07 -12.52 5.44
CA THR A 198 -5.38 -13.57 6.18
C THR A 198 -3.87 -13.39 6.03
N THR A 199 -3.19 -13.24 7.16
CA THR A 199 -1.72 -13.21 7.20
C THR A 199 -1.16 -14.54 6.71
N PRO A 200 -0.20 -14.57 5.78
CA PRO A 200 0.42 -15.81 5.35
C PRO A 200 1.15 -16.50 6.50
N ASP A 201 1.01 -17.83 6.61
CA ASP A 201 1.74 -18.62 7.59
C ASP A 201 3.26 -18.51 7.34
N GLY A 202 4.06 -18.57 8.44
CA GLY A 202 5.52 -18.43 8.40
C GLY A 202 6.28 -19.46 7.55
N GLU A 203 5.60 -20.52 7.09
CA GLU A 203 6.13 -21.51 6.13
C GLU A 203 6.19 -20.99 4.69
N PHE A 204 5.62 -19.83 4.42
CA PHE A 204 5.73 -19.21 3.09
C PHE A 204 7.20 -18.96 2.79
N SER A 205 7.78 -19.73 1.85
CA SER A 205 9.18 -19.57 1.41
C SER A 205 9.38 -18.20 0.75
N LEU A 206 9.53 -17.18 1.58
CA LEU A 206 9.83 -15.82 1.16
C LEU A 206 11.25 -15.77 0.57
N SER A 207 11.43 -14.93 -0.44
CA SER A 207 12.76 -14.57 -0.96
C SER A 207 13.67 -14.08 0.19
N THR A 208 14.98 -14.21 0.04
CA THR A 208 15.97 -13.66 0.98
C THR A 208 15.84 -12.14 1.11
N MET A 209 15.27 -11.49 0.09
CA MET A 209 15.02 -10.04 0.05
C MET A 209 13.64 -9.66 0.60
N THR A 210 12.89 -10.61 1.15
CA THR A 210 11.56 -10.37 1.72
C THR A 210 11.55 -10.69 3.20
N HIS A 211 10.97 -9.80 3.99
CA HIS A 211 10.71 -10.01 5.41
C HIS A 211 9.24 -9.70 5.71
N GLN A 212 8.65 -10.48 6.63
CA GLN A 212 7.27 -10.29 7.09
C GLN A 212 7.27 -9.87 8.55
N ILE A 213 6.45 -8.87 8.86
CA ILE A 213 6.25 -8.37 10.22
C ILE A 213 4.75 -8.31 10.50
N GLU A 214 4.36 -8.75 11.67
CA GLU A 214 3.02 -8.63 12.19
C GLU A 214 3.01 -7.59 13.31
N LEU A 215 2.14 -6.55 13.19
CA LEU A 215 1.98 -5.50 14.18
C LEU A 215 0.85 -5.88 15.14
N GLU A 216 1.24 -6.15 16.39
CA GLU A 216 0.28 -6.49 17.42
C GLU A 216 -0.61 -5.31 17.81
N GLY A 217 -1.88 -5.62 18.00
CA GLY A 217 -2.92 -4.66 18.37
C GLY A 217 -3.56 -3.97 17.16
N SER A 218 -3.12 -4.30 15.96
CA SER A 218 -3.48 -3.62 14.73
C SER A 218 -4.48 -4.45 13.91
N GLY A 219 -5.49 -3.77 13.33
CA GLY A 219 -6.41 -4.33 12.34
C GLY A 219 -5.92 -4.14 10.91
N HIS A 220 -6.87 -3.84 10.02
CA HIS A 220 -6.59 -3.65 8.58
C HIS A 220 -5.75 -2.40 8.28
N PHE A 221 -5.73 -1.42 9.18
CA PHE A 221 -5.03 -0.15 9.00
C PHE A 221 -3.88 0.05 10.01
N PRO A 222 -2.77 -0.70 9.91
CA PRO A 222 -1.65 -0.57 10.86
C PRO A 222 -1.11 0.85 11.00
N MET A 223 -1.16 1.65 9.92
CA MET A 223 -0.72 3.05 9.90
C MET A 223 -1.62 3.97 10.73
N ILE A 224 -2.85 3.54 11.06
CA ILE A 224 -3.80 4.26 11.92
C ILE A 224 -3.79 3.67 13.32
N ASP A 225 -3.92 2.35 13.43
CA ASP A 225 -4.14 1.65 14.70
C ASP A 225 -2.89 1.69 15.60
N GLU A 226 -1.72 1.53 15.01
CA GLU A 226 -0.41 1.52 15.68
C GLU A 226 0.54 2.53 15.04
N THR A 227 0.08 3.76 14.85
CA THR A 227 0.75 4.84 14.10
C THR A 227 2.22 5.02 14.48
N ILE A 228 2.56 5.00 15.78
CA ILE A 228 3.94 5.22 16.24
C ILE A 228 4.84 4.07 15.82
N LYS A 229 4.38 2.83 16.01
CA LYS A 229 5.15 1.63 15.63
C LYS A 229 5.30 1.55 14.12
N PHE A 230 4.21 1.78 13.37
CA PHE A 230 4.20 1.77 11.93
C PHE A 230 5.16 2.80 11.34
N ASN A 231 5.08 4.06 11.78
CA ASN A 231 5.92 5.15 11.29
C ASN A 231 7.41 4.90 11.56
N ARG A 232 7.73 4.32 12.70
CA ARG A 232 9.09 3.94 13.02
C ARG A 232 9.59 2.82 12.10
N LEU A 233 8.80 1.74 11.93
CA LEU A 233 9.13 0.64 11.04
C LEU A 233 9.34 1.15 9.61
N LEU A 234 8.45 2.04 9.13
CA LEU A 234 8.57 2.68 7.82
C LEU A 234 9.88 3.47 7.70
N THR A 235 10.22 4.29 8.70
CA THR A 235 11.43 5.10 8.68
C THR A 235 12.68 4.22 8.67
N ASP A 236 12.73 3.19 9.49
CA ASP A 236 13.86 2.24 9.57
C ASP A 236 14.01 1.47 8.24
N PHE A 237 12.91 1.05 7.64
CA PHE A 237 12.91 0.39 6.32
C PHE A 237 13.39 1.30 5.20
N LEU A 238 12.96 2.56 5.17
CA LEU A 238 13.39 3.53 4.17
C LEU A 238 14.88 3.90 4.32
N ALA A 239 15.41 3.87 5.54
CA ALA A 239 16.79 4.20 5.86
C ALA A 239 17.79 3.05 5.60
N LEU A 240 17.32 1.82 5.34
CA LEU A 240 18.20 0.73 4.93
C LEU A 240 19.03 1.12 3.70
N ASP A 241 20.28 0.71 3.66
CA ASP A 241 21.10 0.90 2.47
C ASP A 241 20.48 0.19 1.26
N SER A 242 20.75 0.74 0.08
CA SER A 242 20.17 0.20 -1.16
C SER A 242 20.65 -1.24 -1.40
N GLY A 243 19.70 -2.15 -1.61
CA GLY A 243 19.99 -3.55 -1.87
C GLY A 243 20.15 -4.44 -0.62
N LEU A 244 20.11 -3.87 0.60
CA LEU A 244 20.07 -4.68 1.81
C LEU A 244 18.71 -5.34 2.01
N SER A 245 18.74 -6.54 2.58
CA SER A 245 17.52 -7.27 2.94
C SER A 245 16.80 -6.61 4.11
N PRO A 246 15.47 -6.48 4.09
CA PRO A 246 14.72 -6.05 5.27
C PRO A 246 14.87 -6.95 6.50
N ARG A 247 15.40 -8.16 6.33
CA ARG A 247 15.76 -9.06 7.46
C ARG A 247 16.88 -8.51 8.32
N GLU A 248 17.64 -7.55 7.80
CA GLU A 248 18.72 -6.86 8.52
C GLU A 248 18.20 -5.69 9.36
N LEU A 249 16.90 -5.38 9.30
CA LEU A 249 16.28 -4.42 10.21
C LEU A 249 16.57 -4.86 11.65
N GLN A 250 17.31 -4.02 12.39
CA GLN A 250 17.55 -4.25 13.81
C GLN A 250 16.24 -4.02 14.56
N MET A 251 15.43 -5.06 14.59
CA MET A 251 14.21 -5.08 15.38
C MET A 251 14.60 -4.91 16.85
N LYS A 252 14.14 -3.82 17.49
CA LYS A 252 14.32 -3.64 18.92
C LYS A 252 13.65 -4.80 19.67
N GLU A 253 14.12 -5.10 20.89
CA GLU A 253 13.64 -6.26 21.67
C GLU A 253 12.11 -6.34 21.80
N GLU A 254 11.44 -5.22 21.84
CA GLU A 254 9.98 -5.11 21.86
C GLU A 254 9.28 -5.70 20.62
N TRP A 255 9.99 -5.77 19.46
CA TRP A 255 9.52 -6.37 18.21
C TRP A 255 9.92 -7.84 18.09
N ARG A 256 10.98 -8.27 18.83
CA ARG A 256 11.49 -9.63 18.81
C ARG A 256 10.72 -10.62 19.68
N ARG A 257 9.95 -10.13 20.65
CA ARG A 257 9.32 -10.98 21.67
C ARG A 257 8.18 -11.87 21.18
N ARG A 258 7.79 -11.80 19.90
CA ARG A 258 6.58 -12.45 19.39
C ARG A 258 6.72 -13.28 18.11
N VAL A 259 7.92 -13.63 17.73
CA VAL A 259 8.15 -14.73 16.80
C VAL A 259 8.32 -15.99 17.64
N ARG A 260 7.19 -16.56 18.09
CA ARG A 260 7.11 -17.90 18.65
C ARG A 260 5.99 -18.66 17.98
#